data_31a12bb1f275e4de0529a41944717948
#
_entry.id   31a12bb1f275e4de0529a41944717948
#
_cell.length_a   1.000
_cell.length_b   1.000
_cell.length_c   1.000
_cell.angle_alpha   90.00
_cell.angle_beta   90.00
_cell.angle_gamma   90.00
#
_symmetry.space_group_name_H-M   'P 1'
#
loop_
_entity.id
_entity.type
_entity.pdbx_description
1 polymer ?
#
loop_
_entity_poly.entity_id
_entity_poly.type
_entity_poly.pdbx_seq_one_letter_code
_entity_poly.pdbx_strand_id
1 'polypeptide(L)'
;MLPNGITGFRDLKDPYIPEQEKRIFQRFCYSIATRHHCLVLSFDFDLASKNFYSAEIKTERGRFYLLGNAYYPWIAFAKNLDFTKIEFVESPFNLTDTSVNVLTLPELEQSWHDIVGELNKAELEQIKYWKPNIIGYIIFNFWD
;
A
#
# COMPACT_ATOMS: atom_id res chain seq x y z
N MET A 1 -14.32 -2.20 -2.72
CA MET A 1 -14.59 -2.89 -1.46
C MET A 1 -13.30 -3.49 -0.92
N LEU A 2 -13.02 -3.28 0.36
CA LEU A 2 -11.76 -3.73 0.95
C LEU A 2 -11.80 -5.22 1.28
N PRO A 3 -10.82 -6.00 0.84
CA PRO A 3 -10.80 -7.44 1.12
C PRO A 3 -10.34 -7.74 2.54
N ASN A 4 -10.78 -8.90 3.05
CA ASN A 4 -10.39 -9.38 4.37
C ASN A 4 -8.88 -9.50 4.52
N GLY A 5 -8.35 -8.97 5.62
CA GLY A 5 -6.93 -9.07 5.96
C GLY A 5 -6.04 -8.00 5.34
N ILE A 6 -6.59 -7.07 4.57
CA ILE A 6 -5.78 -6.04 3.90
C ILE A 6 -5.01 -5.16 4.89
N THR A 7 -5.54 -4.97 6.10
CA THR A 7 -4.88 -4.18 7.14
C THR A 7 -3.71 -4.89 7.81
N GLY A 8 -3.61 -6.19 7.66
CA GLY A 8 -2.64 -7.03 8.35
C GLY A 8 -3.13 -7.59 9.69
N PHE A 9 -4.34 -7.22 10.12
CA PHE A 9 -4.89 -7.66 11.40
C PHE A 9 -5.90 -8.79 11.21
N ARG A 10 -5.85 -9.79 12.09
CA ARG A 10 -6.79 -10.89 12.13
C ARG A 10 -6.82 -11.51 13.51
N ASP A 11 -7.94 -12.16 13.85
CA ASP A 11 -8.03 -13.03 15.01
C ASP A 11 -7.50 -14.42 14.65
N LEU A 12 -7.22 -15.23 15.67
CA LEU A 12 -6.78 -16.62 15.46
C LEU A 12 -7.79 -17.47 14.69
N LYS A 13 -9.06 -17.08 14.71
CA LYS A 13 -10.13 -17.76 13.99
C LYS A 13 -10.20 -17.44 12.51
N ASP A 14 -9.60 -16.32 12.11
CA ASP A 14 -9.67 -15.88 10.73
C ASP A 14 -8.69 -16.67 9.86
N PRO A 15 -9.01 -16.83 8.57
CA PRO A 15 -8.08 -17.47 7.64
C PRO A 15 -6.74 -16.74 7.59
N TYR A 16 -5.66 -17.52 7.55
CA TYR A 16 -4.34 -16.95 7.36
C TYR A 16 -4.18 -16.45 5.92
N ILE A 17 -3.77 -15.20 5.77
CA ILE A 17 -3.45 -14.63 4.47
C ILE A 17 -1.94 -14.44 4.40
N PRO A 18 -1.25 -15.17 3.51
CA PRO A 18 0.20 -15.08 3.43
C PRO A 18 0.66 -13.73 2.91
N GLU A 19 1.83 -13.32 3.34
CA GLU A 19 2.48 -12.13 2.80
C GLU A 19 2.86 -12.34 1.34
N GLN A 20 2.77 -11.29 0.55
CA GLN A 20 3.28 -11.26 -0.83
C GLN A 20 4.78 -11.52 -0.83
N GLU A 21 5.28 -12.22 -1.85
CA GLU A 21 6.73 -12.43 -1.98
C GLU A 21 7.43 -11.10 -2.26
N LYS A 22 8.44 -10.80 -1.45
CA LYS A 22 9.23 -9.56 -1.57
C LYS A 22 9.83 -9.39 -2.96
N ARG A 23 10.29 -10.48 -3.58
CA ARG A 23 10.89 -10.44 -4.91
C ARG A 23 9.91 -10.00 -6.00
N ILE A 24 8.61 -10.25 -5.83
CA ILE A 24 7.59 -9.82 -6.79
C ILE A 24 7.49 -8.30 -6.75
N PHE A 25 7.45 -7.72 -5.56
CA PHE A 25 7.46 -6.27 -5.40
C PHE A 25 8.75 -5.65 -5.96
N GLN A 26 9.90 -6.26 -5.67
CA GLN A 26 11.18 -5.80 -6.22
C GLN A 26 11.20 -5.80 -7.73
N ARG A 27 10.74 -6.88 -8.36
CA ARG A 27 10.68 -6.99 -9.83
C ARG A 27 9.78 -5.92 -10.42
N PHE A 28 8.65 -5.67 -9.79
CA PHE A 28 7.73 -4.63 -10.23
C PHE A 28 8.41 -3.27 -10.20
N CYS A 29 9.08 -2.93 -9.11
CA CYS A 29 9.80 -1.66 -8.97
C CYS A 29 10.93 -1.51 -9.99
N TYR A 30 11.73 -2.56 -10.20
CA TYR A 30 12.81 -2.52 -11.19
C TYR A 30 12.27 -2.45 -12.62
N SER A 31 11.13 -3.09 -12.90
CA SER A 31 10.48 -2.99 -14.19
C SER A 31 10.05 -1.56 -14.49
N ILE A 32 9.47 -0.88 -13.52
CA ILE A 32 9.09 0.54 -13.65
C ILE A 32 10.35 1.38 -13.87
N ALA A 33 11.38 1.16 -13.07
CA ALA A 33 12.63 1.92 -13.17
C ALA A 33 13.27 1.79 -14.57
N THR A 34 13.31 0.57 -15.09
CA THR A 34 13.86 0.31 -16.43
C THR A 34 13.04 0.97 -17.52
N ARG A 35 11.70 0.85 -17.47
CA ARG A 35 10.83 1.39 -18.52
C ARG A 35 10.77 2.91 -18.54
N HIS A 36 10.91 3.55 -17.37
CA HIS A 36 10.69 4.98 -17.23
C HIS A 36 11.96 5.76 -16.85
N HIS A 37 13.13 5.12 -16.98
CA HIS A 37 14.43 5.74 -16.73
C HIS A 37 14.56 6.33 -15.32
N CYS A 38 14.14 5.55 -14.34
CA CYS A 38 14.24 5.91 -12.92
C CYS A 38 15.26 5.02 -12.21
N LEU A 39 15.62 5.40 -10.98
CA LEU A 39 16.51 4.63 -10.13
C LEU A 39 15.78 4.20 -8.87
N VAL A 40 15.86 2.92 -8.53
CA VAL A 40 15.41 2.44 -7.23
C VAL A 40 16.53 2.70 -6.23
N LEU A 41 16.28 3.56 -5.25
CA LEU A 41 17.28 3.92 -4.25
C LEU A 41 17.32 2.95 -3.08
N SER A 42 16.16 2.49 -2.62
CA SER A 42 16.08 1.61 -1.46
C SER A 42 14.74 0.88 -1.42
N PHE A 43 14.70 -0.20 -0.66
CA PHE A 43 13.48 -0.94 -0.32
C PHE A 43 13.32 -0.99 1.19
N ASP A 44 12.09 -1.01 1.67
CA ASP A 44 11.76 -1.30 3.05
C ASP A 44 10.71 -2.42 3.06
N PHE A 45 11.10 -3.58 3.59
CA PHE A 45 10.25 -4.76 3.71
C PHE A 45 9.86 -5.07 5.16
N ASP A 46 10.19 -4.18 6.09
CA ASP A 46 9.91 -4.39 7.50
C ASP A 46 8.40 -4.22 7.76
N LEU A 47 7.77 -5.26 8.27
CA LEU A 47 6.34 -5.28 8.60
C LEU A 47 6.07 -5.25 10.11
N ALA A 48 7.08 -4.92 10.92
CA ALA A 48 6.92 -4.92 12.38
C ALA A 48 5.83 -3.94 12.85
N SER A 49 5.69 -2.80 12.16
CA SER A 49 4.73 -1.76 12.55
C SER A 49 3.97 -1.18 11.36
N LYS A 50 3.86 -1.93 10.27
CA LYS A 50 3.11 -1.51 9.08
C LYS A 50 2.71 -2.73 8.24
N ASN A 51 1.79 -2.52 7.30
CA ASN A 51 1.24 -3.58 6.46
C ASN A 51 1.65 -3.47 5.00
N PHE A 52 2.73 -2.79 4.69
CA PHE A 52 3.12 -2.57 3.29
C PHE A 52 4.64 -2.56 3.11
N TYR A 53 5.05 -2.91 1.90
CA TYR A 53 6.41 -2.73 1.41
C TYR A 53 6.53 -1.37 0.76
N SER A 54 7.72 -0.79 0.74
CA SER A 54 7.94 0.46 0.03
C SER A 54 9.27 0.47 -0.69
N ALA A 55 9.33 1.30 -1.73
CA ALA A 55 10.54 1.58 -2.46
C ALA A 55 10.66 3.09 -2.65
N GLU A 56 11.85 3.63 -2.45
CA GLU A 56 12.16 5.01 -2.79
C GLU A 56 12.74 5.04 -4.19
N ILE A 57 12.13 5.85 -5.06
CA ILE A 57 12.48 5.92 -6.47
C ILE A 57 12.84 7.35 -6.84
N LYS A 58 13.96 7.49 -7.55
CA LYS A 58 14.46 8.78 -7.99
C LYS A 58 14.24 8.95 -9.48
N THR A 59 13.66 10.10 -9.86
CA THR A 59 13.52 10.54 -11.24
C THR A 59 14.30 11.83 -11.46
N GLU A 60 14.37 12.30 -12.69
CA GLU A 60 14.96 13.61 -13.00
C GLU A 60 14.24 14.76 -12.30
N ARG A 61 12.94 14.56 -12.00
CA ARG A 61 12.09 15.60 -11.39
C ARG A 61 12.03 15.51 -9.86
N GLY A 62 12.71 14.54 -9.26
CA GLY A 62 12.70 14.35 -7.82
C GLY A 62 12.45 12.92 -7.41
N ARG A 63 11.99 12.74 -6.18
CA ARG A 63 11.80 11.42 -5.59
C ARG A 63 10.33 11.17 -5.29
N PHE A 64 9.95 9.91 -5.35
CA PHE A 64 8.65 9.44 -4.88
C PHE A 64 8.78 8.05 -4.29
N TYR A 65 7.74 7.61 -3.62
CA TYR A 65 7.68 6.27 -3.03
C TYR A 65 6.63 5.44 -3.76
N LEU A 66 6.96 4.18 -3.95
CA LEU A 66 6.02 3.18 -4.43
C LEU A 66 5.69 2.27 -3.27
N LEU A 67 4.40 2.12 -2.96
CA LEU A 67 3.91 1.33 -1.84
C LEU A 67 3.19 0.10 -2.37
N GLY A 68 3.47 -1.06 -1.79
CA GLY A 68 2.78 -2.31 -2.10
C GLY A 68 2.19 -2.91 -0.84
N ASN A 69 0.87 -3.14 -0.81
CA ASN A 69 0.26 -3.82 0.32
C ASN A 69 0.92 -5.20 0.50
N ALA A 70 1.21 -5.59 1.75
CA ALA A 70 1.93 -6.83 2.01
C ALA A 70 1.10 -8.08 1.75
N TYR A 71 -0.22 -7.98 1.66
CA TYR A 71 -1.13 -9.12 1.56
C TYR A 71 -1.89 -9.20 0.24
N TYR A 72 -1.99 -8.11 -0.48
CA TYR A 72 -2.69 -8.02 -1.77
C TYR A 72 -1.84 -7.25 -2.77
N PRO A 73 -1.94 -7.54 -4.07
CA PRO A 73 -1.14 -6.86 -5.10
C PRO A 73 -1.70 -5.46 -5.41
N TRP A 74 -1.86 -4.64 -4.39
CA TRP A 74 -2.38 -3.28 -4.47
C TRP A 74 -1.23 -2.30 -4.29
N ILE A 75 -1.09 -1.39 -5.24
CA ILE A 75 0.02 -0.45 -5.35
C ILE A 75 -0.49 0.97 -5.26
N ALA A 76 0.25 1.82 -4.58
CA ALA A 76 0.01 3.26 -4.55
C ALA A 76 1.33 4.01 -4.66
N PHE A 77 1.23 5.28 -5.02
CA PHE A 77 2.37 6.19 -5.11
C PHE A 77 2.23 7.27 -4.06
N ALA A 78 3.34 7.69 -3.48
CA ALA A 78 3.36 8.74 -2.48
C ALA A 78 4.53 9.69 -2.72
N LYS A 79 4.30 10.96 -2.46
CA LYS A 79 5.34 11.99 -2.52
C LYS A 79 6.15 12.01 -1.23
N ASN A 80 5.50 11.83 -0.09
CA ASN A 80 6.11 11.75 1.22
C ASN A 80 5.60 10.54 1.97
N LEU A 81 6.48 9.93 2.74
CA LEU A 81 6.19 8.72 3.49
C LEU A 81 6.92 8.78 4.83
N ASP A 82 6.16 8.92 5.92
CA ASP A 82 6.64 8.72 7.26
C ASP A 82 5.52 8.14 8.14
N PHE A 83 5.85 7.72 9.35
CA PHE A 83 4.89 7.04 10.22
C PHE A 83 3.73 7.93 10.66
N THR A 84 3.83 9.24 10.49
CA THR A 84 2.75 10.18 10.87
C THR A 84 1.85 10.51 9.69
N LYS A 85 2.35 10.40 8.46
CA LYS A 85 1.59 10.82 7.29
C LYS A 85 2.13 10.16 6.01
N ILE A 86 1.20 9.74 5.15
CA ILE A 86 1.48 9.34 3.78
C ILE A 86 0.82 10.35 2.86
N GLU A 87 1.60 11.04 2.04
CA GLU A 87 1.06 11.97 1.05
C GLU A 87 0.94 11.26 -0.28
N PHE A 88 -0.24 10.67 -0.54
CA PHE A 88 -0.50 9.94 -1.78
C PHE A 88 -0.51 10.87 -2.99
N VAL A 89 -0.08 10.35 -4.13
CA VAL A 89 -0.12 11.04 -5.41
C VAL A 89 -0.61 10.07 -6.48
N GLU A 90 -1.05 10.61 -7.61
CA GLU A 90 -1.33 9.79 -8.79
C GLU A 90 -0.05 9.13 -9.28
N SER A 91 -0.21 7.97 -9.93
CA SER A 91 0.93 7.33 -10.60
C SER A 91 1.56 8.32 -11.58
N PRO A 92 2.86 8.56 -11.49
CA PRO A 92 3.56 9.40 -12.46
C PRO A 92 3.72 8.73 -13.81
N PHE A 93 3.32 7.46 -13.94
CA PHE A 93 3.48 6.66 -15.15
C PHE A 93 2.16 6.07 -15.58
N ASN A 94 2.03 5.85 -16.88
CA ASN A 94 0.93 5.07 -17.43
C ASN A 94 1.30 3.59 -17.31
N LEU A 95 0.72 2.91 -16.31
CA LEU A 95 1.01 1.52 -16.01
C LEU A 95 -0.05 0.62 -16.66
N THR A 96 0.41 -0.40 -17.38
CA THR A 96 -0.46 -1.35 -18.07
C THR A 96 -0.39 -2.77 -17.49
N ASP A 97 0.36 -2.96 -16.39
CA ASP A 97 0.48 -4.27 -15.76
C ASP A 97 -0.82 -4.64 -15.06
N THR A 98 -1.46 -5.72 -15.53
CA THR A 98 -2.73 -6.20 -14.99
C THR A 98 -2.56 -7.12 -13.78
N SER A 99 -1.32 -7.49 -13.42
CA SER A 99 -1.05 -8.32 -12.25
C SER A 99 -1.14 -7.55 -10.93
N VAL A 100 -1.16 -6.22 -11.01
CA VAL A 100 -1.28 -5.34 -9.85
C VAL A 100 -2.48 -4.41 -10.00
N ASN A 101 -3.05 -4.02 -8.87
CA ASN A 101 -4.09 -3.01 -8.81
C ASN A 101 -3.46 -1.68 -8.42
N VAL A 102 -3.27 -0.79 -9.39
CA VAL A 102 -2.71 0.55 -9.15
C VAL A 102 -3.84 1.46 -8.71
N LEU A 103 -3.80 1.88 -7.45
CA LEU A 103 -4.85 2.70 -6.86
C LEU A 103 -4.71 4.15 -7.32
N THR A 104 -5.82 4.74 -7.73
CA THR A 104 -5.87 6.15 -8.11
C THR A 104 -5.96 7.02 -6.87
N LEU A 105 -5.58 8.29 -7.00
CA LEU A 105 -5.69 9.23 -5.88
C LEU A 105 -7.14 9.38 -5.38
N PRO A 106 -8.16 9.53 -6.26
CA PRO A 106 -9.55 9.54 -5.80
C PRO A 106 -9.96 8.29 -5.02
N GLU A 107 -9.51 7.10 -5.45
CA GLU A 107 -9.77 5.86 -4.70
C GLU A 107 -9.15 5.90 -3.30
N LEU A 108 -7.89 6.34 -3.21
CA LEU A 108 -7.17 6.41 -1.94
C LEU A 108 -7.76 7.43 -0.97
N GLU A 109 -8.28 8.56 -1.50
CA GLU A 109 -8.85 9.64 -0.70
C GLU A 109 -10.31 9.42 -0.33
N GLN A 110 -10.92 8.34 -0.80
CA GLN A 110 -12.32 8.04 -0.54
C GLN A 110 -12.57 7.79 0.97
N SER A 111 -13.73 8.21 1.46
CA SER A 111 -14.14 7.91 2.83
C SER A 111 -14.38 6.41 3.00
N TRP A 112 -13.88 5.85 4.11
CA TRP A 112 -14.03 4.44 4.38
C TRP A 112 -15.46 4.04 4.78
N HIS A 113 -16.28 4.99 5.19
CA HIS A 113 -17.66 4.71 5.65
C HIS A 113 -18.51 4.01 4.60
N ASP A 114 -18.25 4.28 3.33
CA ASP A 114 -19.05 3.73 2.23
C ASP A 114 -18.53 2.39 1.70
N ILE A 115 -17.36 1.93 2.17
CA ILE A 115 -16.64 0.81 1.53
C ILE A 115 -16.11 -0.21 2.54
N VAL A 116 -16.68 -0.24 3.73
CA VAL A 116 -16.36 -1.32 4.69
C VAL A 116 -16.94 -2.62 4.12
N GLY A 117 -16.11 -3.38 3.43
CA GLY A 117 -16.52 -4.59 2.74
C GLY A 117 -16.37 -5.83 3.59
N GLU A 118 -15.37 -6.63 3.27
CA GLU A 118 -15.15 -7.95 3.85
C GLU A 118 -14.16 -7.94 5.02
N LEU A 119 -13.98 -6.81 5.67
CA LEU A 119 -13.04 -6.69 6.78
C LEU A 119 -13.48 -7.54 7.97
N ASN A 120 -12.50 -8.17 8.62
CA ASN A 120 -12.76 -8.97 9.79
C ASN A 120 -12.92 -8.11 11.05
N LYS A 121 -13.32 -8.72 12.16
CA LYS A 121 -13.57 -8.01 13.40
C LYS A 121 -12.33 -7.31 13.95
N ALA A 122 -11.18 -7.96 13.89
CA ALA A 122 -9.92 -7.37 14.35
C ALA A 122 -9.57 -6.11 13.55
N GLU A 123 -9.81 -6.13 12.24
CA GLU A 123 -9.60 -4.97 11.38
C GLU A 123 -10.54 -3.83 11.73
N LEU A 124 -11.80 -4.12 11.94
CA LEU A 124 -12.79 -3.10 12.32
C LEU A 124 -12.46 -2.46 13.67
N GLU A 125 -11.94 -3.23 14.62
CA GLU A 125 -11.47 -2.72 15.89
C GLU A 125 -10.29 -1.76 15.73
N GLN A 126 -9.35 -2.05 14.82
CA GLN A 126 -8.24 -1.16 14.52
C GLN A 126 -8.71 0.14 13.88
N ILE A 127 -9.66 0.07 12.95
CA ILE A 127 -10.25 1.25 12.33
C ILE A 127 -10.92 2.13 13.38
N LYS A 128 -11.64 1.52 14.31
CA LYS A 128 -12.30 2.24 15.40
C LYS A 128 -11.29 2.94 16.32
N TYR A 129 -10.15 2.31 16.54
CA TYR A 129 -9.09 2.86 17.40
C TYR A 129 -8.33 3.99 16.70
N TRP A 130 -7.86 3.75 15.46
CA TRP A 130 -7.01 4.70 14.73
C TRP A 130 -7.78 5.81 14.03
N LYS A 131 -9.05 5.59 13.74
CA LYS A 131 -9.97 6.56 13.12
C LYS A 131 -9.39 7.17 11.83
N PRO A 132 -9.02 6.36 10.84
CA PRO A 132 -8.53 6.90 9.58
C PRO A 132 -9.64 7.68 8.89
N ASN A 133 -9.29 8.76 8.19
CA ASN A 133 -10.27 9.56 7.46
C ASN A 133 -10.42 9.14 6.00
N ILE A 134 -9.45 8.42 5.45
CA ILE A 134 -9.47 7.96 4.06
C ILE A 134 -9.08 6.49 3.95
N ILE A 135 -9.52 5.85 2.88
CA ILE A 135 -9.24 4.43 2.61
C ILE A 135 -7.74 4.17 2.48
N GLY A 136 -7.00 5.11 1.90
CA GLY A 136 -5.56 4.96 1.73
C GLY A 136 -4.83 4.64 3.03
N TYR A 137 -5.29 5.18 4.16
CA TYR A 137 -4.70 4.93 5.47
C TYR A 137 -5.13 3.59 6.09
N ILE A 138 -6.10 2.90 5.50
CA ILE A 138 -6.46 1.54 5.86
C ILE A 138 -5.62 0.55 5.06
N ILE A 139 -5.50 0.77 3.76
CA ILE A 139 -4.75 -0.10 2.85
C ILE A 139 -3.25 -0.06 3.15
N PHE A 140 -2.75 1.12 3.51
CA PHE A 140 -1.35 1.35 3.86
C PHE A 140 -1.30 2.02 5.22
N ASN A 141 -0.96 1.26 6.25
CA ASN A 141 -1.03 1.76 7.63
C ASN A 141 0.25 1.46 8.40
N PHE A 142 0.48 2.28 9.43
CA PHE A 142 1.53 2.10 10.44
C PHE A 142 0.92 1.67 11.78
N TRP A 143 -0.12 0.85 11.75
CA TRP A 143 -0.80 0.43 12.96
C TRP A 143 -0.02 -0.68 13.68
N ASP A 144 0.11 -0.54 14.98
CA ASP A 144 0.81 -1.48 15.85
C ASP A 144 -0.13 -2.48 16.49
#